data_de26b4b94b3bd4123c7d35f3d74c4e5b
#
_entry.id   de26b4b94b3bd4123c7d35f3d74c4e5b
#
_cell.length_a   1.000
_cell.length_b   1.000
_cell.length_c   1.000
_cell.angle_alpha   90.00
_cell.angle_beta   90.00
_cell.angle_gamma   90.00
#
_symmetry.space_group_name_H-M   'P 1'
#
loop_
_entity.id
_entity.type
_entity.pdbx_description
1 polymer ?
#
loop_
_entity_poly.entity_id
_entity_poly.type
_entity_poly.pdbx_seq_one_letter_code
_entity_poly.pdbx_strand_id
1 'polypeptide(L)'
;MKRLFFPLLLIIILSCQSNSINKKNPIKEEVSQKKTFLKLEKERYNVAFLIMDGTFNTELTAPFDIFQHTIFRKNIKAMNVFTVANTDQAITTFEGMRIMPDYNYLKDSLPKIDIFVVPSAEHHLNSDLEDIAMIDFVKQVDKEATYVTSHCDGAFVLAKAELLKGKVSTTFPSDINTMRKMFPELDIRKDVLFVHDGKYITSAGGAKSFEAALYLCEFLYGKEVAKSLAGGLVIDWNVDTVPHLVVK
;
A
#
# COMPACT_ATOMS: atom_id res chain seq x y z
N MET A 1 78.69 -20.86 -43.01
CA MET A 1 78.45 -21.94 -42.09
C MET A 1 78.11 -21.33 -40.71
N LYS A 2 76.85 -21.17 -40.38
CA LYS A 2 76.36 -20.62 -39.09
C LYS A 2 75.66 -21.78 -38.38
N ARG A 3 76.17 -22.18 -37.23
CA ARG A 3 75.60 -23.22 -36.37
C ARG A 3 74.48 -22.57 -35.55
N LEU A 4 73.26 -23.13 -35.68
CA LEU A 4 72.13 -22.80 -34.84
C LEU A 4 72.19 -23.62 -33.56
N PHE A 5 72.24 -22.94 -32.41
CA PHE A 5 72.12 -23.58 -31.10
C PHE A 5 70.63 -23.54 -30.73
N PHE A 6 70.03 -24.70 -30.49
CA PHE A 6 68.69 -24.85 -29.89
C PHE A 6 68.87 -25.08 -28.40
N PRO A 7 68.21 -24.27 -27.53
CA PRO A 7 68.21 -24.60 -26.11
C PRO A 7 67.08 -25.61 -25.84
N LEU A 8 67.42 -26.68 -25.13
CA LEU A 8 66.57 -27.75 -24.64
C LEU A 8 65.73 -27.16 -23.46
N LEU A 9 64.42 -26.99 -23.64
CA LEU A 9 63.54 -26.54 -22.59
C LEU A 9 63.10 -27.72 -21.72
N LEU A 10 63.60 -27.77 -20.48
CA LEU A 10 63.25 -28.77 -19.49
C LEU A 10 61.90 -28.45 -18.87
N ILE A 11 60.85 -29.22 -19.24
CA ILE A 11 59.51 -29.07 -18.64
C ILE A 11 59.51 -29.86 -17.32
N ILE A 12 59.51 -29.15 -16.21
CA ILE A 12 59.27 -29.73 -14.89
C ILE A 12 57.77 -29.85 -14.69
N ILE A 13 57.27 -31.09 -14.69
CA ILE A 13 55.89 -31.39 -14.37
C ILE A 13 55.77 -31.40 -12.84
N LEU A 14 55.26 -30.31 -12.24
CA LEU A 14 54.84 -30.33 -10.84
C LEU A 14 53.48 -31.05 -10.76
N SER A 15 53.48 -32.23 -10.20
CA SER A 15 52.29 -32.96 -9.79
C SER A 15 51.66 -32.24 -8.57
N CYS A 16 50.57 -31.48 -8.76
CA CYS A 16 49.76 -31.01 -7.65
C CYS A 16 48.86 -32.16 -7.17
N GLN A 17 49.19 -32.75 -6.03
CA GLN A 17 48.26 -33.58 -5.27
C GLN A 17 47.12 -32.68 -4.76
N SER A 18 45.91 -32.87 -5.27
CA SER A 18 44.72 -32.25 -4.78
C SER A 18 44.28 -32.88 -3.47
N ASN A 19 44.60 -32.26 -2.35
CA ASN A 19 43.97 -32.56 -1.08
C ASN A 19 42.50 -32.09 -1.18
N SER A 20 41.57 -33.04 -1.24
CA SER A 20 40.14 -32.79 -1.10
C SER A 20 39.82 -32.31 0.32
N ILE A 21 39.90 -31.01 0.53
CA ILE A 21 39.34 -30.36 1.74
C ILE A 21 37.84 -30.45 1.60
N ASN A 22 37.23 -31.35 2.38
CA ASN A 22 35.80 -31.43 2.58
C ASN A 22 35.32 -30.10 3.22
N LYS A 23 34.99 -29.11 2.37
CA LYS A 23 34.32 -27.91 2.82
C LYS A 23 32.89 -28.31 3.24
N LYS A 24 32.71 -28.61 4.54
CA LYS A 24 31.39 -28.55 5.16
C LYS A 24 30.85 -27.15 4.87
N ASN A 25 29.85 -27.07 4.01
CA ASN A 25 29.07 -25.83 3.86
C ASN A 25 28.62 -25.42 5.28
N PRO A 26 28.87 -24.18 5.72
CA PRO A 26 28.25 -23.72 6.95
C PRO A 26 26.76 -23.76 6.70
N ILE A 27 26.06 -24.57 7.49
CA ILE A 27 24.61 -24.49 7.63
C ILE A 27 24.38 -23.03 8.03
N LYS A 28 23.81 -22.22 7.10
CA LYS A 28 23.25 -20.94 7.48
C LYS A 28 22.11 -21.29 8.43
N GLU A 29 22.36 -21.17 9.73
CA GLU A 29 21.27 -21.01 10.68
C GLU A 29 20.49 -19.79 10.22
N GLU A 30 19.32 -20.01 9.62
CA GLU A 30 18.31 -18.98 9.52
C GLU A 30 17.96 -18.60 10.97
N VAL A 31 18.61 -17.56 11.45
CA VAL A 31 18.17 -16.90 12.68
C VAL A 31 16.78 -16.39 12.37
N SER A 32 15.77 -17.16 12.74
CA SER A 32 14.39 -16.73 12.74
C SER A 32 14.28 -15.50 13.64
N GLN A 33 14.47 -14.33 13.08
CA GLN A 33 14.22 -13.10 13.80
C GLN A 33 12.73 -13.09 14.15
N LYS A 34 12.43 -13.19 15.42
CA LYS A 34 11.05 -13.09 15.91
C LYS A 34 10.48 -11.76 15.43
N LYS A 35 9.44 -11.79 14.60
CA LYS A 35 8.78 -10.58 14.09
C LYS A 35 8.32 -9.72 15.29
N THR A 36 8.78 -8.50 15.34
CA THR A 36 8.35 -7.53 16.33
C THR A 36 7.20 -6.72 15.74
N PHE A 37 6.02 -6.90 16.29
CA PHE A 37 4.84 -6.14 15.85
C PHE A 37 4.90 -4.69 16.32
N LEU A 38 4.29 -3.81 15.56
CA LEU A 38 4.15 -2.40 15.89
C LEU A 38 3.37 -2.26 17.21
N LYS A 39 3.89 -1.43 18.13
CA LYS A 39 3.17 -1.10 19.35
C LYS A 39 2.09 -0.07 19.02
N LEU A 40 0.84 -0.50 19.01
CA LEU A 40 -0.31 0.37 18.81
C LEU A 40 -0.71 1.02 20.14
N GLU A 41 -0.91 2.34 20.10
CA GLU A 41 -1.39 3.09 21.25
C GLU A 41 -2.91 2.91 21.38
N LYS A 42 -3.37 2.71 22.63
CA LYS A 42 -4.80 2.63 22.92
C LYS A 42 -5.47 3.98 22.63
N GLU A 43 -6.81 3.96 22.50
CA GLU A 43 -7.63 5.16 22.26
C GLU A 43 -7.31 5.88 20.92
N ARG A 44 -6.65 5.21 19.97
CA ARG A 44 -6.45 5.69 18.61
C ARG A 44 -7.29 4.90 17.62
N TYR A 45 -7.58 5.49 16.46
CA TYR A 45 -8.05 4.73 15.32
C TYR A 45 -6.91 3.87 14.76
N ASN A 46 -7.18 2.63 14.45
CA ASN A 46 -6.25 1.76 13.74
C ASN A 46 -6.51 1.87 12.23
N VAL A 47 -5.55 2.41 11.51
CA VAL A 47 -5.61 2.65 10.07
C VAL A 47 -4.67 1.68 9.36
N ALA A 48 -5.22 0.77 8.59
CA ALA A 48 -4.46 -0.21 7.83
C ALA A 48 -4.44 0.14 6.34
N PHE A 49 -3.26 0.13 5.75
CA PHE A 49 -3.03 0.29 4.32
C PHE A 49 -2.76 -1.08 3.70
N LEU A 50 -3.57 -1.48 2.72
CA LEU A 50 -3.30 -2.66 1.92
C LEU A 50 -2.18 -2.35 0.92
N ILE A 51 -1.08 -3.07 1.02
CA ILE A 51 0.06 -2.90 0.11
C ILE A 51 0.45 -4.21 -0.55
N MET A 52 1.00 -4.12 -1.74
CA MET A 52 1.50 -5.24 -2.54
C MET A 52 2.56 -4.76 -3.52
N ASP A 53 3.22 -5.68 -4.21
CA ASP A 53 4.10 -5.29 -5.32
C ASP A 53 3.32 -4.46 -6.34
N GLY A 54 3.96 -3.41 -6.85
CA GLY A 54 3.35 -2.47 -7.78
C GLY A 54 2.46 -1.39 -7.14
N THR A 55 2.32 -1.33 -5.80
CA THR A 55 1.60 -0.22 -5.13
C THR A 55 2.21 1.13 -5.54
N PHE A 56 1.39 2.09 -5.94
CA PHE A 56 1.85 3.44 -6.31
C PHE A 56 2.19 4.26 -5.07
N ASN A 57 3.36 4.92 -5.10
CA ASN A 57 3.88 5.66 -3.95
C ASN A 57 2.92 6.74 -3.45
N THR A 58 2.40 7.57 -4.35
CA THR A 58 1.62 8.75 -3.94
C THR A 58 0.29 8.35 -3.30
N GLU A 59 -0.38 7.32 -3.82
CA GLU A 59 -1.65 6.80 -3.30
C GLU A 59 -1.48 6.15 -1.92
N LEU A 60 -0.29 5.64 -1.65
CA LEU A 60 0.09 5.12 -0.33
C LEU A 60 0.53 6.25 0.60
N THR A 61 1.53 7.05 0.19
CA THR A 61 2.24 7.94 1.11
C THR A 61 1.46 9.21 1.44
N ALA A 62 0.66 9.75 0.51
CA ALA A 62 -0.10 10.97 0.76
C ALA A 62 -1.13 10.79 1.91
N PRO A 63 -2.03 9.80 1.89
CA PRO A 63 -2.93 9.57 3.02
C PRO A 63 -2.18 9.07 4.26
N PHE A 64 -1.10 8.30 4.11
CA PHE A 64 -0.29 7.83 5.22
C PHE A 64 0.29 9.00 6.02
N ASP A 65 0.87 10.00 5.34
CA ASP A 65 1.41 11.21 5.98
C ASP A 65 0.33 11.98 6.74
N ILE A 66 -0.81 12.24 6.12
CA ILE A 66 -1.91 12.97 6.76
C ILE A 66 -2.36 12.25 8.03
N PHE A 67 -2.60 10.94 7.96
CA PHE A 67 -3.10 10.16 9.08
C PHE A 67 -2.05 10.00 10.18
N GLN A 68 -0.79 9.76 9.83
CA GLN A 68 0.31 9.67 10.79
C GLN A 68 0.51 11.00 11.54
N HIS A 69 0.36 12.14 10.87
CA HIS A 69 0.52 13.45 11.49
C HIS A 69 -0.58 13.80 12.50
N THR A 70 -1.65 13.02 12.60
CA THR A 70 -2.69 13.19 13.65
C THR A 70 -2.11 13.07 15.05
N ILE A 71 -1.01 12.32 15.23
CA ILE A 71 -0.32 12.17 16.54
C ILE A 71 0.22 13.50 17.10
N PHE A 72 0.43 14.50 16.27
CA PHE A 72 0.89 15.83 16.66
C PHE A 72 -0.25 16.79 16.99
N ARG A 73 -1.50 16.33 16.97
CA ARG A 73 -2.69 17.13 17.28
C ARG A 73 -3.23 16.76 18.66
N LYS A 74 -3.67 17.77 19.40
CA LYS A 74 -4.21 17.59 20.75
C LYS A 74 -5.75 17.48 20.71
N ASN A 75 -6.32 16.83 21.72
CA ASN A 75 -7.76 16.72 21.93
C ASN A 75 -8.52 16.04 20.77
N ILE A 76 -7.86 15.13 20.06
CA ILE A 76 -8.47 14.28 19.05
C ILE A 76 -8.13 12.80 19.32
N LYS A 77 -8.93 11.90 18.81
CA LYS A 77 -8.58 10.48 18.73
C LYS A 77 -7.62 10.29 17.55
N ALA A 78 -6.31 10.37 17.82
CA ALA A 78 -5.27 10.24 16.80
C ALA A 78 -5.30 8.86 16.12
N MET A 79 -4.46 8.64 15.13
CA MET A 79 -4.39 7.40 14.36
C MET A 79 -3.10 6.62 14.65
N ASN A 80 -3.19 5.30 14.75
CA ASN A 80 -2.10 4.36 14.55
C ASN A 80 -2.16 3.97 13.08
N VAL A 81 -1.08 4.16 12.36
CA VAL A 81 -1.04 3.88 10.92
C VAL A 81 -0.06 2.74 10.66
N PHE A 82 -0.48 1.74 9.91
CA PHE A 82 0.33 0.56 9.60
C PHE A 82 -0.05 -0.05 8.25
N THR A 83 0.83 -0.90 7.75
CA THR A 83 0.67 -1.57 6.47
C THR A 83 0.35 -3.05 6.63
N VAL A 84 -0.45 -3.59 5.71
CA VAL A 84 -0.79 -5.01 5.66
C VAL A 84 -0.56 -5.55 4.25
N ALA A 85 0.02 -6.74 4.13
CA ALA A 85 0.28 -7.41 2.85
C ALA A 85 0.06 -8.93 2.98
N ASN A 86 0.13 -9.65 1.85
CA ASN A 86 0.10 -11.12 1.83
C ASN A 86 1.47 -11.78 2.08
N THR A 87 2.47 -11.00 2.44
CA THR A 87 3.87 -11.46 2.58
C THR A 87 4.53 -10.84 3.79
N ASP A 88 5.60 -11.46 4.30
CA ASP A 88 6.55 -10.85 5.26
C ASP A 88 7.80 -10.31 4.58
N GLN A 89 7.89 -10.44 3.27
CA GLN A 89 9.00 -9.86 2.50
C GLN A 89 8.69 -8.41 2.16
N ALA A 90 9.74 -7.63 1.89
CA ALA A 90 9.53 -6.29 1.37
C ALA A 90 8.81 -6.36 0.03
N ILE A 91 7.72 -5.58 -0.09
CA ILE A 91 7.09 -5.30 -1.38
C ILE A 91 7.92 -4.24 -2.12
N THR A 92 7.81 -4.23 -3.44
CA THR A 92 8.41 -3.19 -4.27
C THR A 92 7.30 -2.38 -4.91
N THR A 93 7.27 -1.07 -4.66
CA THR A 93 6.28 -0.17 -5.25
C THR A 93 6.51 -0.02 -6.76
N PHE A 94 5.52 0.51 -7.47
CA PHE A 94 5.65 0.77 -8.91
C PHE A 94 6.88 1.63 -9.24
N GLU A 95 7.17 2.63 -8.42
CA GLU A 95 8.33 3.52 -8.61
C GLU A 95 9.63 2.99 -7.98
N GLY A 96 9.62 1.77 -7.44
CA GLY A 96 10.81 1.05 -7.00
C GLY A 96 11.21 1.21 -5.53
N MET A 97 10.38 1.82 -4.68
CA MET A 97 10.63 1.80 -3.24
C MET A 97 10.37 0.41 -2.66
N ARG A 98 11.18 0.01 -1.66
CA ARG A 98 10.98 -1.25 -0.95
C ARG A 98 10.43 -0.99 0.44
N ILE A 99 9.30 -1.59 0.74
CA ILE A 99 8.55 -1.39 1.99
C ILE A 99 8.32 -2.73 2.67
N MET A 100 8.74 -2.87 3.93
CA MET A 100 8.40 -4.02 4.77
C MET A 100 6.99 -3.85 5.31
N PRO A 101 6.06 -4.79 5.07
CA PRO A 101 4.75 -4.75 5.71
C PRO A 101 4.84 -4.92 7.22
N ASP A 102 4.02 -4.19 7.96
CA ASP A 102 3.92 -4.37 9.41
C ASP A 102 3.25 -5.71 9.77
N TYR A 103 2.24 -6.11 8.99
CA TYR A 103 1.52 -7.37 9.18
C TYR A 103 1.35 -8.13 7.88
N ASN A 104 1.36 -9.46 8.00
CA ASN A 104 0.95 -10.35 6.93
C ASN A 104 -0.47 -10.86 7.22
N TYR A 105 -1.45 -10.44 6.41
CA TYR A 105 -2.85 -10.76 6.64
C TYR A 105 -3.22 -12.24 6.44
N LEU A 106 -2.34 -13.03 5.83
CA LEU A 106 -2.58 -14.47 5.65
C LEU A 106 -2.25 -15.29 6.91
N LYS A 107 -1.46 -14.76 7.85
CA LYS A 107 -0.96 -15.55 8.97
C LYS A 107 -0.84 -14.81 10.30
N ASP A 108 -0.77 -13.49 10.31
CA ASP A 108 -0.66 -12.73 11.55
C ASP A 108 -2.03 -12.48 12.18
N SER A 109 -2.07 -12.41 13.48
CA SER A 109 -3.24 -11.88 14.19
C SER A 109 -3.26 -10.36 14.04
N LEU A 110 -4.18 -9.85 13.25
CA LEU A 110 -4.31 -8.42 13.00
C LEU A 110 -5.01 -7.71 14.16
N PRO A 111 -4.60 -6.47 14.48
CA PRO A 111 -5.41 -5.61 15.33
C PRO A 111 -6.76 -5.30 14.65
N LYS A 112 -7.77 -4.93 15.44
CA LYS A 112 -9.01 -4.39 14.86
C LYS A 112 -8.66 -3.21 13.96
N ILE A 113 -9.19 -3.20 12.74
CA ILE A 113 -9.00 -2.13 11.76
C ILE A 113 -10.23 -1.24 11.80
N ASP A 114 -10.06 0.04 12.15
CA ASP A 114 -11.14 1.03 12.16
C ASP A 114 -11.28 1.75 10.82
N ILE A 115 -10.15 2.01 10.15
CA ILE A 115 -10.09 2.66 8.83
C ILE A 115 -9.23 1.79 7.92
N PHE A 116 -9.78 1.38 6.80
CA PHE A 116 -9.08 0.57 5.81
C PHE A 116 -8.82 1.38 4.56
N VAL A 117 -7.57 1.42 4.11
CA VAL A 117 -7.14 2.19 2.94
C VAL A 117 -6.63 1.23 1.87
N VAL A 118 -7.19 1.34 0.67
CA VAL A 118 -6.78 0.57 -0.51
C VAL A 118 -6.16 1.54 -1.53
N PRO A 119 -4.83 1.72 -1.52
CA PRO A 119 -4.12 2.45 -2.57
C PRO A 119 -4.24 1.72 -3.90
N SER A 120 -3.86 2.37 -5.00
CA SER A 120 -3.73 1.72 -6.30
C SER A 120 -2.45 0.88 -6.37
N ALA A 121 -2.49 -0.19 -7.18
CA ALA A 121 -1.33 -0.95 -7.60
C ALA A 121 -1.40 -1.25 -9.10
N GLU A 122 -0.25 -1.55 -9.71
CA GLU A 122 -0.05 -1.71 -11.15
C GLU A 122 -1.06 -2.64 -11.83
N HIS A 123 -1.50 -3.67 -11.10
CA HIS A 123 -2.34 -4.72 -11.67
C HIS A 123 -3.78 -4.74 -11.12
N HIS A 124 -4.25 -3.66 -10.48
CA HIS A 124 -5.61 -3.54 -9.93
C HIS A 124 -6.73 -3.55 -10.99
N LEU A 125 -6.40 -3.39 -12.27
CA LEU A 125 -7.36 -3.52 -13.37
C LEU A 125 -7.40 -4.93 -13.96
N ASN A 126 -6.54 -5.85 -13.50
CA ASN A 126 -6.43 -7.19 -14.09
C ASN A 126 -6.06 -8.25 -13.05
N SER A 127 -4.79 -8.72 -12.97
CA SER A 127 -4.41 -9.92 -12.22
C SER A 127 -4.67 -9.84 -10.71
N ASP A 128 -4.58 -8.66 -10.09
CA ASP A 128 -4.83 -8.52 -8.65
C ASP A 128 -6.30 -8.81 -8.30
N LEU A 129 -7.22 -8.57 -9.23
CA LEU A 129 -8.64 -8.89 -9.03
C LEU A 129 -8.94 -10.40 -9.02
N GLU A 130 -7.97 -11.23 -9.43
CA GLU A 130 -8.05 -12.69 -9.37
C GLU A 130 -7.42 -13.27 -8.07
N ASP A 131 -6.79 -12.44 -7.24
CA ASP A 131 -6.31 -12.85 -5.92
C ASP A 131 -7.48 -12.99 -4.93
N ILE A 132 -8.01 -14.21 -4.86
CA ILE A 132 -9.14 -14.55 -3.99
C ILE A 132 -8.81 -14.24 -2.52
N ALA A 133 -7.58 -14.52 -2.08
CA ALA A 133 -7.19 -14.30 -0.68
C ALA A 133 -7.20 -12.80 -0.34
N MET A 134 -6.76 -11.94 -1.25
CA MET A 134 -6.84 -10.48 -1.08
C MET A 134 -8.29 -10.01 -1.06
N ILE A 135 -9.12 -10.45 -2.01
CA ILE A 135 -10.53 -10.04 -2.07
C ILE A 135 -11.30 -10.50 -0.83
N ASP A 136 -11.06 -11.71 -0.34
CA ASP A 136 -11.70 -12.22 0.88
C ASP A 136 -11.23 -11.45 2.13
N PHE A 137 -9.95 -11.10 2.19
CA PHE A 137 -9.42 -10.25 3.25
C PHE A 137 -10.11 -8.87 3.25
N VAL A 138 -10.23 -8.21 2.09
CA VAL A 138 -10.94 -6.93 1.94
C VAL A 138 -12.38 -7.03 2.44
N LYS A 139 -13.12 -8.09 2.04
CA LYS A 139 -14.48 -8.36 2.51
C LYS A 139 -14.55 -8.59 4.02
N GLN A 140 -13.54 -9.27 4.58
CA GLN A 140 -13.49 -9.51 6.03
C GLN A 140 -13.28 -8.22 6.81
N VAL A 141 -12.31 -7.39 6.41
CA VAL A 141 -12.03 -6.11 7.05
C VAL A 141 -13.24 -5.18 6.96
N ASP A 142 -13.93 -5.17 5.81
CA ASP A 142 -15.13 -4.35 5.62
C ASP A 142 -16.20 -4.56 6.69
N LYS A 143 -16.39 -5.79 7.17
CA LYS A 143 -17.46 -6.10 8.15
C LYS A 143 -17.33 -5.31 9.45
N GLU A 144 -16.10 -4.96 9.86
CA GLU A 144 -15.81 -4.32 11.15
C GLU A 144 -15.28 -2.90 11.00
N ALA A 145 -14.75 -2.52 9.83
CA ALA A 145 -14.22 -1.21 9.58
C ALA A 145 -15.29 -0.13 9.64
N THR A 146 -14.98 0.98 10.32
CA THR A 146 -15.84 2.17 10.39
C THR A 146 -15.82 2.92 9.06
N TYR A 147 -14.64 3.02 8.43
CA TYR A 147 -14.46 3.60 7.10
C TYR A 147 -13.58 2.71 6.22
N VAL A 148 -13.92 2.67 4.94
CA VAL A 148 -13.13 2.02 3.89
C VAL A 148 -12.86 3.06 2.82
N THR A 149 -11.58 3.31 2.54
CA THR A 149 -11.18 4.30 1.54
C THR A 149 -10.40 3.66 0.41
N SER A 150 -10.52 4.21 -0.78
CA SER A 150 -9.67 3.84 -1.91
C SER A 150 -9.13 5.07 -2.62
N HIS A 151 -7.94 4.91 -3.16
CA HIS A 151 -7.27 5.92 -3.97
C HIS A 151 -6.98 5.35 -5.35
N CYS A 152 -7.27 6.15 -6.41
CA CYS A 152 -7.07 5.72 -7.80
C CYS A 152 -7.79 4.37 -8.05
N ASP A 153 -7.13 3.40 -8.65
CA ASP A 153 -7.68 2.11 -9.01
C ASP A 153 -7.83 1.12 -7.84
N GLY A 154 -7.50 1.52 -6.62
CA GLY A 154 -7.94 0.80 -5.43
C GLY A 154 -9.46 0.61 -5.35
N ALA A 155 -10.23 1.46 -6.04
CA ALA A 155 -11.68 1.32 -6.19
C ALA A 155 -12.10 0.05 -6.95
N PHE A 156 -11.28 -0.47 -7.86
CA PHE A 156 -11.54 -1.74 -8.56
C PHE A 156 -11.50 -2.93 -7.60
N VAL A 157 -10.61 -2.91 -6.62
CA VAL A 157 -10.55 -3.94 -5.56
C VAL A 157 -11.83 -3.91 -4.73
N LEU A 158 -12.31 -2.71 -4.33
CA LEU A 158 -13.57 -2.58 -3.60
C LEU A 158 -14.77 -3.03 -4.44
N ALA A 159 -14.77 -2.72 -5.75
CA ALA A 159 -15.80 -3.16 -6.68
C ALA A 159 -15.83 -4.69 -6.83
N LYS A 160 -14.66 -5.32 -7.02
CA LYS A 160 -14.50 -6.78 -7.10
C LYS A 160 -14.93 -7.47 -5.81
N ALA A 161 -14.68 -6.85 -4.67
CA ALA A 161 -15.16 -7.31 -3.36
C ALA A 161 -16.67 -7.06 -3.17
N GLU A 162 -17.37 -6.50 -4.15
CA GLU A 162 -18.81 -6.19 -4.13
C GLU A 162 -19.23 -5.12 -3.10
N LEU A 163 -18.27 -4.36 -2.55
CA LEU A 163 -18.51 -3.38 -1.49
C LEU A 163 -19.16 -2.09 -2.02
N LEU A 164 -19.04 -1.82 -3.32
CA LEU A 164 -19.60 -0.63 -3.95
C LEU A 164 -20.98 -0.85 -4.57
N LYS A 165 -21.61 -2.03 -4.40
CA LYS A 165 -22.97 -2.27 -4.86
C LYS A 165 -23.98 -1.36 -4.15
N GLY A 166 -24.76 -0.63 -4.94
CA GLY A 166 -25.73 0.36 -4.41
C GLY A 166 -25.06 1.58 -3.78
N LYS A 167 -23.77 1.81 -4.06
CA LYS A 167 -23.00 2.97 -3.64
C LYS A 167 -22.60 3.83 -4.82
N VAL A 168 -22.50 5.14 -4.57
CA VAL A 168 -21.87 6.07 -5.49
C VAL A 168 -20.37 6.07 -5.25
N SER A 169 -19.57 6.01 -6.32
CA SER A 169 -18.13 5.90 -6.22
C SER A 169 -17.40 6.68 -7.33
N THR A 170 -16.08 6.76 -7.24
CA THR A 170 -15.19 7.23 -8.29
C THR A 170 -13.88 6.45 -8.30
N THR A 171 -13.09 6.61 -9.34
CA THR A 171 -11.75 6.03 -9.49
C THR A 171 -10.87 7.02 -10.27
N PHE A 172 -9.69 6.57 -10.69
CA PHE A 172 -8.80 7.40 -11.50
C PHE A 172 -9.50 7.90 -12.78
N PRO A 173 -9.32 9.17 -13.18
CA PRO A 173 -10.12 9.79 -14.23
C PRO A 173 -10.07 9.08 -15.58
N SER A 174 -8.91 8.52 -15.99
CA SER A 174 -8.80 7.78 -17.26
C SER A 174 -9.50 6.43 -17.21
N ASP A 175 -9.71 5.85 -16.02
CA ASP A 175 -10.20 4.50 -15.83
C ASP A 175 -11.69 4.41 -15.47
N ILE A 176 -12.36 5.56 -15.38
CA ILE A 176 -13.82 5.65 -15.18
C ILE A 176 -14.60 4.78 -16.18
N ASN A 177 -14.27 4.87 -17.47
CA ASN A 177 -14.96 4.10 -18.51
C ASN A 177 -14.64 2.60 -18.44
N THR A 178 -13.41 2.26 -18.06
CA THR A 178 -12.98 0.86 -17.81
C THR A 178 -13.78 0.29 -16.64
N MET A 179 -13.87 1.02 -15.54
CA MET A 179 -14.61 0.59 -14.36
C MET A 179 -16.11 0.39 -14.66
N ARG A 180 -16.73 1.33 -15.39
CA ARG A 180 -18.13 1.20 -15.83
C ARG A 180 -18.38 -0.01 -16.75
N LYS A 181 -17.39 -0.33 -17.57
CA LYS A 181 -17.47 -1.53 -18.44
C LYS A 181 -17.33 -2.82 -17.65
N MET A 182 -16.43 -2.86 -16.66
CA MET A 182 -16.19 -4.05 -15.84
C MET A 182 -17.30 -4.28 -14.81
N PHE A 183 -17.86 -3.21 -14.27
CA PHE A 183 -18.89 -3.22 -13.22
C PHE A 183 -20.06 -2.33 -13.62
N PRO A 184 -20.88 -2.76 -14.61
CA PRO A 184 -21.93 -1.91 -15.20
C PRO A 184 -23.08 -1.58 -14.25
N GLU A 185 -23.20 -2.30 -13.14
CA GLU A 185 -24.20 -2.07 -12.09
C GLU A 185 -23.84 -0.96 -11.11
N LEU A 186 -22.59 -0.46 -11.13
CA LEU A 186 -22.12 0.56 -10.18
C LEU A 186 -22.37 1.98 -10.67
N ASP A 187 -22.71 2.87 -9.74
CA ASP A 187 -22.81 4.32 -10.00
C ASP A 187 -21.43 4.97 -9.84
N ILE A 188 -20.71 5.12 -10.96
CA ILE A 188 -19.34 5.63 -10.99
C ILE A 188 -19.34 7.06 -11.52
N ARG A 189 -18.95 8.02 -10.68
CA ARG A 189 -18.92 9.44 -10.99
C ARG A 189 -17.59 9.85 -11.63
N LYS A 190 -17.69 10.73 -12.62
CA LYS A 190 -16.58 11.47 -13.21
C LYS A 190 -16.63 12.92 -12.71
N ASP A 191 -15.58 13.67 -12.98
CA ASP A 191 -15.48 15.10 -12.66
C ASP A 191 -15.57 15.43 -11.16
N VAL A 192 -15.30 14.45 -10.30
CA VAL A 192 -15.13 14.59 -8.86
C VAL A 192 -13.79 14.00 -8.42
N LEU A 193 -13.16 14.59 -7.41
CA LEU A 193 -11.90 14.09 -6.86
C LEU A 193 -12.11 13.04 -5.79
N PHE A 194 -13.25 13.07 -5.10
CA PHE A 194 -13.67 11.99 -4.21
C PHE A 194 -15.20 11.92 -4.08
N VAL A 195 -15.66 10.75 -3.69
CA VAL A 195 -17.06 10.48 -3.32
C VAL A 195 -17.06 9.87 -1.93
N HIS A 196 -17.94 10.37 -1.04
CA HIS A 196 -18.24 9.77 0.25
C HIS A 196 -19.69 9.27 0.27
N ASP A 197 -19.88 7.95 0.34
CA ASP A 197 -21.18 7.29 0.44
C ASP A 197 -21.20 6.28 1.59
N GLY A 198 -21.86 6.65 2.68
CA GLY A 198 -21.93 5.84 3.89
C GLY A 198 -20.55 5.72 4.57
N LYS A 199 -19.98 4.54 4.61
CA LYS A 199 -18.61 4.33 5.15
C LYS A 199 -17.52 4.32 4.07
N TYR A 200 -17.89 4.45 2.80
CA TYR A 200 -16.94 4.35 1.68
C TYR A 200 -16.53 5.74 1.20
N ILE A 201 -15.22 5.94 1.07
CA ILE A 201 -14.65 7.15 0.48
C ILE A 201 -13.73 6.71 -0.66
N THR A 202 -14.17 6.91 -1.89
CA THR A 202 -13.38 6.59 -3.09
C THR A 202 -12.84 7.86 -3.71
N SER A 203 -11.60 7.85 -4.19
CA SER A 203 -10.95 9.05 -4.71
C SER A 203 -10.21 8.82 -6.03
N ALA A 204 -10.01 9.91 -6.77
CA ALA A 204 -9.30 9.94 -8.04
C ALA A 204 -7.82 9.55 -7.92
N GLY A 205 -7.22 9.59 -6.74
CA GLY A 205 -5.82 9.20 -6.55
C GLY A 205 -4.81 10.25 -7.01
N GLY A 206 -3.58 9.80 -7.29
CA GLY A 206 -2.46 10.67 -7.56
C GLY A 206 -2.20 11.64 -6.41
N ALA A 207 -1.71 12.83 -6.70
CA ALA A 207 -1.53 13.89 -5.70
C ALA A 207 -2.86 14.31 -5.02
N LYS A 208 -4.02 13.95 -5.62
CA LYS A 208 -5.35 14.20 -5.05
C LYS A 208 -5.72 13.24 -3.92
N SER A 209 -4.86 12.27 -3.62
CA SER A 209 -4.97 11.43 -2.41
C SER A 209 -4.84 12.24 -1.12
N PHE A 210 -4.12 13.37 -1.15
CA PHE A 210 -4.09 14.31 -0.01
C PHE A 210 -5.47 14.88 0.30
N GLU A 211 -6.24 15.28 -0.73
CA GLU A 211 -7.56 15.88 -0.54
C GLU A 211 -8.55 14.91 0.10
N ALA A 212 -8.57 13.65 -0.35
CA ALA A 212 -9.46 12.66 0.24
C ALA A 212 -9.08 12.33 1.70
N ALA A 213 -7.79 12.27 2.02
CA ALA A 213 -7.31 12.05 3.38
C ALA A 213 -7.61 13.25 4.30
N LEU A 214 -7.39 14.47 3.81
CA LEU A 214 -7.73 15.70 4.52
C LEU A 214 -9.23 15.81 4.75
N TYR A 215 -10.05 15.44 3.75
CA TYR A 215 -11.51 15.39 3.90
C TYR A 215 -11.92 14.42 5.01
N LEU A 216 -11.37 13.21 5.05
CA LEU A 216 -11.68 12.26 6.14
C LEU A 216 -11.27 12.83 7.51
N CYS A 217 -10.13 13.50 7.60
CA CYS A 217 -9.71 14.18 8.83
C CYS A 217 -10.65 15.34 9.19
N GLU A 218 -11.11 16.13 8.21
CA GLU A 218 -12.10 17.18 8.46
C GLU A 218 -13.43 16.60 8.95
N PHE A 219 -13.88 15.52 8.34
CA PHE A 219 -15.09 14.82 8.72
C PHE A 219 -15.02 14.27 10.16
N LEU A 220 -13.86 13.72 10.56
CA LEU A 220 -13.67 13.13 11.90
C LEU A 220 -13.37 14.15 12.99
N TYR A 221 -12.65 15.22 12.67
CA TYR A 221 -12.03 16.11 13.66
C TYR A 221 -12.43 17.58 13.50
N GLY A 222 -13.10 17.92 12.41
CA GLY A 222 -13.47 19.29 12.08
C GLY A 222 -12.41 20.05 11.27
N LYS A 223 -12.87 21.16 10.71
CA LYS A 223 -12.13 22.00 9.73
C LYS A 223 -10.78 22.50 10.24
N GLU A 224 -10.70 22.91 11.49
CA GLU A 224 -9.48 23.50 12.05
C GLU A 224 -8.35 22.44 12.19
N VAL A 225 -8.69 21.20 12.55
CA VAL A 225 -7.72 20.10 12.61
C VAL A 225 -7.24 19.75 11.21
N ALA A 226 -8.13 19.64 10.24
CA ALA A 226 -7.77 19.36 8.85
C ALA A 226 -6.84 20.44 8.27
N LYS A 227 -7.15 21.72 8.48
CA LYS A 227 -6.28 22.83 8.08
C LYS A 227 -4.91 22.78 8.75
N SER A 228 -4.88 22.42 10.05
CA SER A 228 -3.61 22.27 10.76
C SER A 228 -2.78 21.11 10.23
N LEU A 229 -3.41 19.97 9.82
CA LEU A 229 -2.72 18.86 9.18
C LEU A 229 -2.17 19.28 7.82
N ALA A 230 -2.99 19.90 6.99
CA ALA A 230 -2.61 20.40 5.67
C ALA A 230 -1.46 21.42 5.74
N GLY A 231 -1.54 22.38 6.68
CA GLY A 231 -0.51 23.37 6.90
C GLY A 231 0.85 22.77 7.31
N GLY A 232 0.85 21.61 7.99
CA GLY A 232 2.05 20.86 8.30
C GLY A 232 2.78 20.30 7.07
N LEU A 233 2.07 20.18 5.94
CA LEU A 233 2.58 19.73 4.63
C LEU A 233 2.59 20.86 3.59
N VAL A 234 2.37 22.12 4.02
CA VAL A 234 2.31 23.30 3.15
C VAL A 234 1.19 23.18 2.08
N ILE A 235 0.10 22.53 2.45
CA ILE A 235 -1.11 22.38 1.60
C ILE A 235 -2.12 23.43 2.04
N ASP A 236 -2.64 24.19 1.09
CA ASP A 236 -3.80 25.06 1.32
C ASP A 236 -5.07 24.22 1.19
N TRP A 237 -5.78 24.05 2.32
CA TRP A 237 -6.93 23.16 2.42
C TRP A 237 -8.22 23.91 2.60
N ASN A 238 -9.12 23.70 1.66
CA ASN A 238 -10.53 24.10 1.76
C ASN A 238 -11.40 23.11 0.96
N VAL A 239 -12.20 22.31 1.66
CA VAL A 239 -13.06 21.31 1.03
C VAL A 239 -14.03 21.92 0.01
N ASP A 240 -14.49 23.15 0.24
CA ASP A 240 -15.44 23.84 -0.65
C ASP A 240 -14.86 24.12 -2.06
N THR A 241 -13.52 24.09 -2.19
CA THR A 241 -12.83 24.29 -3.48
C THR A 241 -12.49 22.97 -4.19
N VAL A 242 -12.76 21.84 -3.57
CA VAL A 242 -12.45 20.50 -4.09
C VAL A 242 -13.71 19.92 -4.74
N PRO A 243 -13.71 19.55 -6.03
CA PRO A 243 -14.85 18.86 -6.64
C PRO A 243 -15.10 17.52 -5.96
N HIS A 244 -16.21 17.38 -5.25
CA HIS A 244 -16.54 16.18 -4.50
C HIS A 244 -18.03 15.93 -4.42
N LEU A 245 -18.40 14.71 -4.00
CA LEU A 245 -19.78 14.33 -3.74
C LEU A 245 -19.89 13.63 -2.38
N VAL A 246 -20.76 14.15 -1.53
CA VAL A 246 -21.19 13.48 -0.29
C VAL A 246 -22.62 13.05 -0.46
N VAL A 247 -22.88 11.74 -0.44
CA VAL A 247 -24.21 11.16 -0.55
C VAL A 247 -24.90 11.23 0.81
N LYS A 248 -26.12 11.80 0.83
CA LYS A 248 -26.91 11.99 2.06
C LYS A 248 -27.85 10.80 2.30
#